data_a57c4db33f743459e8478fc09cabf84e
#
_entry.id   a57c4db33f743459e8478fc09cabf84e
#
_cell.length_a   1.000
_cell.length_b   1.000
_cell.length_c   1.000
_cell.angle_alpha   90.00
_cell.angle_beta   90.00
_cell.angle_gamma   90.00
#
_symmetry.space_group_name_H-M   'P 1'
#
loop_
_entity.id
_entity.type
_entity.pdbx_description
1 polymer ?
#
loop_
_entity_poly.entity_id
_entity_poly.type
_entity_poly.pdbx_seq_one_letter_code
_entity_poly.pdbx_strand_id
1 'polypeptide(L)'
;TIHTTELNIELQDDQWQMEYIDHNRNIARAIVYDEDGNFYFVRAERNDDFGQATIIETAGGGVEEGERLQDAIKRELKEELGVKVDVICKIGVVSDYYNLIHRHNINNYFLCKVEFFGEKELTEDERNNFHLSTLKLSYEESIREYEYRSNTRLGKLIANRELPVLHRAKEIIDI
;
A
#
# COMPACT_ATOMS: atom_id res chain seq x y z
N THR A 1 22.07 9.07 -8.48
CA THR A 1 20.70 9.61 -8.43
C THR A 1 19.83 8.89 -9.45
N ILE A 2 18.72 8.35 -8.98
CA ILE A 2 17.75 7.66 -9.86
C ILE A 2 16.83 8.72 -10.46
N HIS A 3 16.87 8.83 -11.79
CA HIS A 3 15.96 9.71 -12.52
C HIS A 3 14.90 8.85 -13.20
N THR A 4 13.72 8.81 -12.62
CA THR A 4 12.59 8.07 -13.18
C THR A 4 11.39 9.00 -13.30
N THR A 5 10.61 8.79 -14.35
CA THR A 5 9.32 9.47 -14.47
C THR A 5 8.37 8.88 -13.43
N GLU A 6 7.78 9.74 -12.60
CA GLU A 6 6.78 9.32 -11.62
C GLU A 6 5.51 8.85 -12.32
N LEU A 7 4.91 7.78 -11.77
CA LEU A 7 3.59 7.34 -12.19
C LEU A 7 2.54 8.37 -11.76
N ASN A 8 1.56 8.57 -12.61
CA ASN A 8 0.38 9.37 -12.29
C ASN A 8 -0.82 8.66 -12.88
N ILE A 9 -1.50 7.89 -12.05
CA ILE A 9 -2.58 7.00 -12.48
C ILE A 9 -3.87 7.41 -11.80
N GLU A 10 -4.96 7.45 -12.57
CA GLU A 10 -6.31 7.65 -12.06
C GLU A 10 -7.14 6.40 -12.32
N LEU A 11 -7.76 5.85 -11.27
CA LEU A 11 -8.58 4.66 -11.35
C LEU A 11 -9.97 4.95 -10.81
N GLN A 12 -10.97 4.41 -11.50
CA GLN A 12 -12.34 4.42 -11.03
C GLN A 12 -12.62 3.15 -10.21
N ASP A 13 -13.60 3.22 -9.33
CA ASP A 13 -14.10 2.03 -8.62
C ASP A 13 -15.08 1.30 -9.54
N ASP A 14 -14.70 0.13 -10.01
CA ASP A 14 -15.52 -0.70 -10.89
C ASP A 14 -16.31 -1.77 -10.12
N GLN A 15 -16.24 -1.77 -8.78
CA GLN A 15 -16.87 -2.76 -7.93
C GLN A 15 -18.14 -2.23 -7.24
N TRP A 16 -18.18 -0.96 -6.90
CA TRP A 16 -19.33 -0.30 -6.27
C TRP A 16 -19.73 0.90 -7.07
N GLN A 17 -21.04 1.14 -7.09
CA GLN A 17 -21.60 2.27 -7.84
C GLN A 17 -21.21 3.59 -7.21
N MET A 18 -20.86 4.57 -8.05
CA MET A 18 -20.63 5.95 -7.62
C MET A 18 -21.99 6.60 -7.33
N GLU A 19 -22.14 7.10 -6.10
CA GLU A 19 -23.28 7.92 -5.71
C GLU A 19 -22.84 9.38 -5.53
N TYR A 20 -21.91 9.58 -4.59
CA TYR A 20 -21.26 10.88 -4.33
C TYR A 20 -19.95 10.65 -3.59
N ILE A 21 -19.07 11.63 -3.65
CA ILE A 21 -17.81 11.66 -2.88
C ILE A 21 -17.89 12.85 -1.94
N ASP A 22 -17.73 12.61 -0.64
CA ASP A 22 -17.83 13.64 0.38
C ASP A 22 -16.52 13.93 1.11
N HIS A 23 -15.47 13.14 0.89
CA HIS A 23 -14.17 13.42 1.49
C HIS A 23 -13.02 12.82 0.67
N ASN A 24 -11.84 13.43 0.86
CA ASN A 24 -10.59 12.98 0.26
C ASN A 24 -9.67 12.50 1.39
N ARG A 25 -8.82 11.52 1.08
CA ARG A 25 -7.79 11.07 2.01
C ARG A 25 -6.43 11.07 1.33
N ASN A 26 -5.47 11.77 1.93
CA ASN A 26 -4.09 11.77 1.48
C ASN A 26 -3.34 10.65 2.22
N ILE A 27 -2.76 9.73 1.46
CA ILE A 27 -2.18 8.49 1.98
C ILE A 27 -0.74 8.38 1.50
N ALA A 28 0.16 7.96 2.38
CA ALA A 28 1.52 7.57 2.03
C ALA A 28 1.64 6.06 2.11
N ARG A 29 2.16 5.43 1.05
CA ARG A 29 2.36 3.98 0.95
C ARG A 29 3.75 3.69 0.41
N ALA A 30 4.26 2.50 0.66
CA ALA A 30 5.59 2.13 0.19
C ALA A 30 5.66 0.70 -0.33
N ILE A 31 6.40 0.55 -1.43
CA ILE A 31 6.96 -0.74 -1.81
C ILE A 31 8.26 -0.87 -1.02
N VAL A 32 8.30 -1.84 -0.12
CA VAL A 32 9.44 -2.09 0.77
C VAL A 32 10.17 -3.34 0.30
N TYR A 33 11.49 -3.23 0.11
CA TYR A 33 12.30 -4.35 -0.36
C TYR A 33 13.60 -4.46 0.42
N ASP A 34 14.21 -5.65 0.38
CA ASP A 34 15.51 -5.92 1.02
C ASP A 34 16.58 -6.27 -0.01
N GLU A 35 17.80 -6.50 0.48
CA GLU A 35 18.95 -6.82 -0.36
C GLU A 35 18.82 -8.15 -1.11
N ASP A 36 18.00 -9.06 -0.59
CA ASP A 36 17.81 -10.39 -1.16
C ASP A 36 16.71 -10.45 -2.23
N GLY A 37 16.11 -9.30 -2.54
CA GLY A 37 15.04 -9.20 -3.54
C GLY A 37 13.67 -9.59 -3.00
N ASN A 38 13.49 -9.58 -1.70
CA ASN A 38 12.18 -9.81 -1.09
C ASN A 38 11.43 -8.50 -0.89
N PHE A 39 10.12 -8.59 -0.96
CA PHE A 39 9.20 -7.48 -0.75
C PHE A 39 8.35 -7.74 0.49
N TYR A 40 7.98 -6.68 1.17
CA TYR A 40 7.23 -6.75 2.43
C TYR A 40 5.88 -6.06 2.28
N PHE A 41 4.83 -6.79 2.61
CA PHE A 41 3.45 -6.31 2.53
C PHE A 41 2.74 -6.58 3.85
N VAL A 42 1.57 -5.97 3.99
CA VAL A 42 0.65 -6.30 5.07
C VAL A 42 -0.46 -7.19 4.54
N ARG A 43 -0.84 -8.14 5.36
CA ARG A 43 -1.99 -9.00 5.15
C ARG A 43 -3.04 -8.62 6.18
N ALA A 44 -4.27 -8.40 5.77
CA ALA A 44 -5.36 -8.08 6.67
C ALA A 44 -6.56 -8.95 6.40
N GLU A 45 -7.28 -9.29 7.45
CA GLU A 45 -8.57 -9.96 7.38
C GLU A 45 -9.65 -8.91 7.57
N ARG A 46 -10.51 -8.76 6.57
CA ARG A 46 -11.58 -7.77 6.59
C ARG A 46 -12.93 -8.47 6.67
N ASN A 47 -13.79 -7.95 7.53
CA ASN A 47 -15.18 -8.38 7.63
C ASN A 47 -16.00 -7.14 8.01
N ASP A 48 -16.29 -6.32 7.01
CA ASP A 48 -16.93 -5.02 7.16
C ASP A 48 -17.85 -4.75 5.97
N ASP A 49 -18.22 -3.49 5.74
CA ASP A 49 -19.12 -3.09 4.65
C ASP A 49 -18.59 -3.50 3.28
N PHE A 50 -17.28 -3.64 3.11
CA PHE A 50 -16.68 -4.14 1.85
C PHE A 50 -16.87 -5.64 1.65
N GLY A 51 -17.38 -6.35 2.66
CA GLY A 51 -17.54 -7.79 2.66
C GLY A 51 -16.45 -8.51 3.44
N GLN A 52 -16.48 -9.84 3.41
CA GLN A 52 -15.47 -10.66 4.04
C GLN A 52 -14.34 -10.92 3.03
N ALA A 53 -13.12 -10.55 3.37
CA ALA A 53 -11.97 -10.70 2.49
C ALA A 53 -10.67 -10.79 3.27
N THR A 54 -9.76 -11.64 2.79
CA THR A 54 -8.35 -11.56 3.16
C THR A 54 -7.66 -10.76 2.05
N ILE A 55 -6.97 -9.69 2.41
CA ILE A 55 -6.32 -8.81 1.44
C ILE A 55 -4.82 -8.75 1.68
N ILE A 56 -4.09 -8.45 0.61
CA ILE A 56 -2.71 -8.02 0.65
C ILE A 56 -2.65 -6.56 0.22
N GLU A 57 -1.83 -5.78 0.90
CA GLU A 57 -1.70 -4.36 0.59
C GLU A 57 -0.30 -3.88 0.95
N THR A 58 0.16 -2.81 0.28
CA THR A 58 1.36 -2.10 0.72
C THR A 58 1.13 -1.47 2.08
N ALA A 59 2.16 -1.45 2.91
CA ALA A 59 2.11 -0.75 4.18
C ALA A 59 2.02 0.76 3.96
N GLY A 60 1.32 1.43 4.84
CA GLY A 60 1.12 2.87 4.77
C GLY A 60 -0.11 3.31 5.52
N GLY A 61 -0.44 4.58 5.40
CA GLY A 61 -1.61 5.15 6.05
C GLY A 61 -1.76 6.63 5.80
N GLY A 62 -2.72 7.24 6.48
CA GLY A 62 -3.04 8.65 6.32
C GLY A 62 -1.89 9.57 6.72
N VAL A 63 -1.69 10.59 5.90
CA VAL A 63 -0.75 11.66 6.20
C VAL A 63 -1.41 12.62 7.19
N GLU A 64 -0.71 12.93 8.28
CA GLU A 64 -1.20 13.85 9.29
C GLU A 64 -1.05 15.30 8.84
N GLU A 65 -1.86 16.18 9.41
CA GLU A 65 -1.80 17.60 9.08
C GLU A 65 -0.41 18.17 9.37
N GLY A 66 0.17 18.86 8.38
CA GLY A 66 1.50 19.45 8.50
C GLY A 66 2.65 18.46 8.37
N GLU A 67 2.37 17.19 8.23
CA GLU A 67 3.39 16.15 8.07
C GLU A 67 3.85 16.05 6.61
N ARG A 68 5.18 15.96 6.40
CA ARG A 68 5.71 15.72 5.06
C ARG A 68 5.48 14.25 4.66
N LEU A 69 5.30 14.01 3.37
CA LEU A 69 5.05 12.66 2.86
C LEU A 69 6.13 11.65 3.28
N GLN A 70 7.41 12.03 3.19
CA GLN A 70 8.50 11.15 3.58
C GLN A 70 8.50 10.82 5.07
N ASP A 71 8.12 11.77 5.90
CA ASP A 71 8.02 11.54 7.34
C ASP A 71 6.83 10.64 7.66
N ALA A 72 5.72 10.84 6.95
CA ALA A 72 4.53 9.99 7.10
C ALA A 72 4.85 8.53 6.75
N ILE A 73 5.54 8.29 5.64
CA ILE A 73 5.83 6.92 5.23
C ILE A 73 6.80 6.24 6.20
N LYS A 74 7.81 6.94 6.69
CA LYS A 74 8.74 6.38 7.68
C LYS A 74 8.01 6.01 8.97
N ARG A 75 7.11 6.86 9.43
CA ARG A 75 6.29 6.64 10.63
C ARG A 75 5.39 5.41 10.43
N GLU A 76 4.64 5.37 9.33
CA GLU A 76 3.72 4.26 9.05
C GLU A 76 4.44 2.93 8.92
N LEU A 77 5.59 2.88 8.24
CA LEU A 77 6.36 1.65 8.10
C LEU A 77 6.92 1.16 9.42
N LYS A 78 7.32 2.07 10.30
CA LYS A 78 7.75 1.72 11.65
C LYS A 78 6.59 1.13 12.46
N GLU A 79 5.42 1.74 12.40
CA GLU A 79 4.23 1.29 13.11
C GLU A 79 3.75 -0.08 12.61
N GLU A 80 3.55 -0.22 11.30
CA GLU A 80 2.91 -1.41 10.73
C GLU A 80 3.85 -2.59 10.53
N LEU A 81 5.09 -2.35 10.10
CA LEU A 81 6.07 -3.40 9.81
C LEU A 81 7.20 -3.49 10.82
N GLY A 82 7.34 -2.49 11.68
CA GLY A 82 8.48 -2.41 12.60
C GLY A 82 9.80 -2.20 11.88
N VAL A 83 9.78 -1.58 10.70
CA VAL A 83 10.96 -1.45 9.85
C VAL A 83 11.46 -0.01 9.82
N LYS A 84 12.78 0.15 9.91
CA LYS A 84 13.45 1.38 9.56
C LYS A 84 13.93 1.26 8.12
N VAL A 85 13.62 2.26 7.30
CA VAL A 85 13.89 2.25 5.87
C VAL A 85 14.73 3.43 5.43
N ASP A 86 15.41 3.22 4.30
CA ASP A 86 15.97 4.28 3.48
C ASP A 86 15.00 4.55 2.33
N VAL A 87 14.51 5.77 2.23
CA VAL A 87 13.60 6.17 1.15
C VAL A 87 14.43 6.42 -0.11
N ILE A 88 14.28 5.54 -1.09
CA ILE A 88 15.07 5.59 -2.32
C ILE A 88 14.53 6.67 -3.27
N CYS A 89 13.23 6.64 -3.54
CA CYS A 89 12.58 7.62 -4.40
C CYS A 89 11.06 7.55 -4.25
N LYS A 90 10.38 8.54 -4.82
CA LYS A 90 8.92 8.49 -5.00
C LYS A 90 8.63 7.76 -6.30
N ILE A 91 7.78 6.73 -6.24
CA ILE A 91 7.36 5.98 -7.43
C ILE A 91 6.30 6.77 -8.19
N GLY A 92 5.36 7.37 -7.47
CA GLY A 92 4.32 8.18 -8.09
C GLY A 92 3.06 8.28 -7.24
N VAL A 93 1.99 8.69 -7.89
CA VAL A 93 0.67 8.90 -7.26
C VAL A 93 -0.36 8.07 -8.01
N VAL A 94 -1.17 7.34 -7.25
CA VAL A 94 -2.37 6.68 -7.77
C VAL A 94 -3.58 7.29 -7.07
N SER A 95 -4.45 7.91 -7.86
CA SER A 95 -5.74 8.40 -7.40
C SER A 95 -6.77 7.31 -7.61
N ASP A 96 -7.47 6.92 -6.57
CA ASP A 96 -8.54 5.92 -6.68
C ASP A 96 -9.72 6.29 -5.79
N TYR A 97 -10.78 5.52 -5.89
CA TYR A 97 -12.02 5.76 -5.19
C TYR A 97 -12.48 4.51 -4.46
N TYR A 98 -13.01 4.71 -3.26
CA TYR A 98 -13.83 3.72 -2.57
C TYR A 98 -15.25 4.27 -2.51
N ASN A 99 -16.03 3.96 -3.55
CA ASN A 99 -17.39 4.48 -3.71
C ASN A 99 -18.32 4.09 -2.56
N LEU A 100 -18.11 2.90 -2.02
CA LEU A 100 -18.90 2.39 -0.89
C LEU A 100 -18.85 3.32 0.34
N ILE A 101 -17.72 3.96 0.56
CA ILE A 101 -17.52 4.87 1.70
C ILE A 101 -17.37 6.33 1.27
N HIS A 102 -17.75 6.64 0.02
CA HIS A 102 -17.81 8.00 -0.52
C HIS A 102 -16.47 8.74 -0.44
N ARG A 103 -15.35 8.01 -0.69
CA ARG A 103 -14.00 8.54 -0.47
C ARG A 103 -13.16 8.51 -1.74
N HIS A 104 -12.48 9.62 -2.00
CA HIS A 104 -11.40 9.73 -2.98
C HIS A 104 -10.07 9.60 -2.25
N ASN A 105 -9.20 8.72 -2.73
CA ASN A 105 -7.88 8.49 -2.15
C ASN A 105 -6.80 9.05 -3.07
N ILE A 106 -5.84 9.74 -2.47
CA ILE A 106 -4.62 10.18 -3.14
C ILE A 106 -3.49 9.36 -2.52
N ASN A 107 -3.04 8.33 -3.23
CA ASN A 107 -2.03 7.39 -2.73
C ASN A 107 -0.65 7.79 -3.26
N ASN A 108 0.21 8.24 -2.35
CA ASN A 108 1.58 8.62 -2.66
C ASN A 108 2.48 7.44 -2.37
N TYR A 109 3.08 6.85 -3.41
CA TYR A 109 3.90 5.64 -3.30
C TYR A 109 5.39 5.95 -3.33
N PHE A 110 6.11 5.36 -2.38
CA PHE A 110 7.55 5.47 -2.27
C PHE A 110 8.20 4.09 -2.42
N LEU A 111 9.44 4.08 -2.92
CA LEU A 111 10.29 2.91 -2.91
C LEU A 111 11.22 3.03 -1.72
N CYS A 112 11.18 2.04 -0.82
CA CYS A 112 11.92 2.07 0.43
C CYS A 112 12.72 0.79 0.61
N LYS A 113 14.00 0.94 0.94
CA LYS A 113 14.87 -0.20 1.21
C LYS A 113 15.00 -0.42 2.71
N VAL A 114 14.89 -1.67 3.12
CA VAL A 114 15.03 -2.06 4.54
C VAL A 114 16.43 -1.76 5.05
N GLU A 115 16.52 -1.04 6.17
CA GLU A 115 17.77 -0.90 6.93
C GLU A 115 17.81 -1.96 8.04
N PHE A 116 16.80 -1.99 8.91
CA PHE A 116 16.66 -3.03 9.93
C PHE A 116 15.21 -3.13 10.42
N PHE A 117 14.90 -4.26 11.07
CA PHE A 117 13.60 -4.52 11.68
C PHE A 117 13.67 -4.35 13.20
N GLY A 118 12.63 -3.75 13.77
CA GLY A 118 12.37 -3.64 15.19
C GLY A 118 10.96 -4.09 15.52
N GLU A 119 10.40 -3.55 16.60
CA GLU A 119 9.05 -3.90 17.02
C GLU A 119 7.99 -3.10 16.27
N LYS A 120 6.84 -3.74 16.03
CA LYS A 120 5.66 -3.08 15.45
C LYS A 120 4.90 -2.31 16.53
N GLU A 121 4.14 -1.30 16.08
CA GLU A 121 3.25 -0.50 16.92
C GLU A 121 1.85 -0.48 16.29
N LEU A 122 1.21 -1.66 16.22
CA LEU A 122 -0.10 -1.81 15.63
C LEU A 122 -1.17 -1.17 16.52
N THR A 123 -2.17 -0.54 15.89
CA THR A 123 -3.37 -0.08 16.59
C THR A 123 -4.17 -1.29 17.08
N GLU A 124 -5.09 -1.06 18.01
CA GLU A 124 -5.97 -2.12 18.51
C GLU A 124 -6.80 -2.73 17.38
N ASP A 125 -7.33 -1.91 16.47
CA ASP A 125 -8.09 -2.38 15.31
C ASP A 125 -7.24 -3.24 14.38
N GLU A 126 -6.02 -2.81 14.06
CA GLU A 126 -5.11 -3.56 13.20
C GLU A 126 -4.76 -4.93 13.79
N ARG A 127 -4.56 -4.98 15.10
CA ARG A 127 -4.21 -6.22 15.79
C ARG A 127 -5.40 -7.15 15.99
N ASN A 128 -6.51 -6.63 16.51
CA ASN A 128 -7.63 -7.44 16.99
C ASN A 128 -8.74 -7.64 15.96
N ASN A 129 -9.01 -6.65 15.12
CA ASN A 129 -10.09 -6.72 14.14
C ASN A 129 -9.62 -7.09 12.75
N PHE A 130 -8.49 -6.55 12.30
CA PHE A 130 -7.94 -6.85 10.98
C PHE A 130 -6.88 -7.95 11.00
N HIS A 131 -6.41 -8.36 12.17
CA HIS A 131 -5.35 -9.35 12.34
C HIS A 131 -4.17 -9.08 11.39
N LEU A 132 -3.70 -7.83 11.42
CA LEU A 132 -2.67 -7.36 10.51
C LEU A 132 -1.37 -8.15 10.72
N SER A 133 -0.84 -8.70 9.67
CA SER A 133 0.43 -9.44 9.71
C SER A 133 1.32 -9.03 8.54
N THR A 134 2.60 -9.36 8.65
CA THR A 134 3.59 -9.06 7.62
C THR A 134 3.77 -10.25 6.69
N LEU A 135 3.78 -9.99 5.37
CA LEU A 135 4.16 -10.97 4.35
C LEU A 135 5.52 -10.59 3.78
N LYS A 136 6.42 -11.57 3.72
CA LYS A 136 7.70 -11.45 3.03
C LYS A 136 7.65 -12.36 1.80
N LEU A 137 7.70 -11.77 0.61
CA LEU A 137 7.48 -12.48 -0.65
C LEU A 137 8.53 -12.08 -1.69
N SER A 138 8.89 -13.00 -2.57
CA SER A 138 9.64 -12.65 -3.77
C SER A 138 8.75 -11.80 -4.69
N TYR A 139 9.33 -11.23 -5.73
CA TYR A 139 8.56 -10.45 -6.71
C TYR A 139 7.46 -11.30 -7.36
N GLU A 140 7.81 -12.49 -7.82
CA GLU A 140 6.87 -13.41 -8.49
C GLU A 140 5.78 -13.88 -7.53
N GLU A 141 6.14 -14.20 -6.29
CA GLU A 141 5.16 -14.55 -5.25
C GLU A 141 4.22 -13.39 -4.95
N SER A 142 4.75 -12.16 -4.96
CA SER A 142 3.93 -10.95 -4.73
C SER A 142 2.86 -10.79 -5.81
N ILE A 143 3.24 -10.93 -7.08
CA ILE A 143 2.30 -10.87 -8.20
C ILE A 143 1.20 -11.92 -8.05
N ARG A 144 1.59 -13.17 -7.75
CA ARG A 144 0.62 -14.27 -7.57
C ARG A 144 -0.32 -14.02 -6.40
N GLU A 145 0.18 -13.45 -5.31
CA GLU A 145 -0.65 -13.16 -4.13
C GLU A 145 -1.68 -12.07 -4.44
N TYR A 146 -1.29 -11.00 -5.13
CA TYR A 146 -2.25 -9.98 -5.58
C TYR A 146 -3.31 -10.55 -6.51
N GLU A 147 -2.92 -11.39 -7.45
CA GLU A 147 -3.85 -12.04 -8.39
C GLU A 147 -4.81 -12.96 -7.65
N TYR A 148 -4.32 -13.75 -6.70
CA TYR A 148 -5.13 -14.64 -5.89
C TYR A 148 -6.15 -13.87 -5.04
N ARG A 149 -5.70 -12.77 -4.41
CA ARG A 149 -6.58 -11.95 -3.57
C ARG A 149 -7.55 -11.07 -4.36
N SER A 150 -7.43 -11.04 -5.67
CA SER A 150 -8.40 -10.39 -6.56
C SER A 150 -9.72 -11.16 -6.69
N ASN A 151 -9.88 -12.25 -5.96
CA ASN A 151 -11.11 -13.03 -5.91
C ASN A 151 -12.24 -12.37 -5.10
N THR A 152 -11.96 -11.25 -4.44
CA THR A 152 -12.95 -10.44 -3.75
C THR A 152 -13.02 -9.05 -4.38
N ARG A 153 -14.13 -8.33 -4.16
CA ARG A 153 -14.33 -6.99 -4.72
C ARG A 153 -13.27 -6.02 -4.19
N LEU A 154 -13.04 -6.01 -2.88
CA LEU A 154 -12.03 -5.14 -2.28
C LEU A 154 -10.61 -5.52 -2.75
N GLY A 155 -10.30 -6.82 -2.75
CA GLY A 155 -9.00 -7.31 -3.21
C GLY A 155 -8.71 -6.91 -4.65
N LYS A 156 -9.73 -6.92 -5.50
CA LYS A 156 -9.59 -6.49 -6.90
C LYS A 156 -9.28 -5.00 -7.02
N LEU A 157 -9.94 -4.15 -6.24
CA LEU A 157 -9.64 -2.71 -6.22
C LEU A 157 -8.19 -2.46 -5.78
N ILE A 158 -7.74 -3.16 -4.75
CA ILE A 158 -6.39 -3.01 -4.23
C ILE A 158 -5.36 -3.49 -5.27
N ALA A 159 -5.57 -4.65 -5.89
CA ALA A 159 -4.66 -5.17 -6.91
C ALA A 159 -4.57 -4.23 -8.12
N ASN A 160 -5.68 -3.69 -8.58
CA ASN A 160 -5.71 -2.72 -9.70
C ASN A 160 -4.87 -1.49 -9.39
N ARG A 161 -4.86 -1.05 -8.15
CA ARG A 161 -4.06 0.10 -7.70
C ARG A 161 -2.59 -0.24 -7.54
N GLU A 162 -2.27 -1.40 -6.96
CA GLU A 162 -0.92 -1.69 -6.48
C GLU A 162 -0.04 -2.46 -7.46
N LEU A 163 -0.62 -3.30 -8.33
CA LEU A 163 0.18 -4.03 -9.30
C LEU A 163 1.01 -3.14 -10.23
N PRO A 164 0.45 -2.05 -10.80
CA PRO A 164 1.25 -1.14 -11.62
C PRO A 164 2.41 -0.51 -10.85
N VAL A 165 2.20 -0.21 -9.58
CA VAL A 165 3.23 0.38 -8.70
C VAL A 165 4.33 -0.64 -8.41
N LEU A 166 3.95 -1.89 -8.12
CA LEU A 166 4.90 -2.98 -7.89
C LEU A 166 5.75 -3.25 -9.12
N HIS A 167 5.15 -3.29 -10.31
CA HIS A 167 5.87 -3.43 -11.57
C HIS A 167 6.89 -2.30 -11.76
N ARG A 168 6.48 -1.07 -11.50
CA ARG A 168 7.36 0.09 -11.64
C ARG A 168 8.51 0.04 -10.63
N ALA A 169 8.22 -0.36 -9.39
CA ALA A 169 9.25 -0.54 -8.37
C ALA A 169 10.32 -1.53 -8.81
N LYS A 170 9.91 -2.66 -9.39
CA LYS A 170 10.84 -3.68 -9.90
C LYS A 170 11.72 -3.14 -11.01
N GLU A 171 11.15 -2.37 -11.94
CA GLU A 171 11.93 -1.71 -12.99
C GLU A 171 13.00 -0.77 -12.41
N ILE A 172 12.65 0.01 -11.40
CA ILE A 172 13.58 0.93 -10.74
C ILE A 172 14.71 0.17 -10.04
N ILE A 173 14.37 -0.91 -9.32
CA ILE A 173 15.35 -1.74 -8.59
C ILE A 173 16.34 -2.38 -9.57
N ASP A 174 15.88 -2.79 -10.74
CA ASP A 174 16.69 -3.50 -11.74
C ASP A 174 17.57 -2.57 -12.58
N ILE A 175 17.50 -1.26 -12.36
CA ILE A 175 18.44 -0.32 -12.98
C ILE A 175 19.80 -0.42 -12.25
#